data_34e22fa7d31d6970c840d9fbe59ad19e
#
_entry.id   34e22fa7d31d6970c840d9fbe59ad19e
#
_cell.length_a   1.000
_cell.length_b   1.000
_cell.length_c   1.000
_cell.angle_alpha   90.00
_cell.angle_beta   90.00
_cell.angle_gamma   90.00
#
_symmetry.space_group_name_H-M   'P 1'
#
loop_
_entity.id
_entity.type
_entity.pdbx_description
1 polymer ?
#
loop_
_entity_poly.entity_id
_entity_poly.type
_entity_poly.pdbx_seq_one_letter_code
_entity_poly.pdbx_strand_id
1 'polypeptide(L)'
;MKLDKIVAQSAVEAVKSLYGQDVPLNLIQVQKTRPEFEGNMTLVIFPLLKISRKKPEDTAREIGEYIVAHNDFVENFSIVKGFLNFTFRADTWLSMLQDIDQEAHFGEKPVTVESPLAMVEYSSPNTNKPLHLGHVRNNLLGWSLARILEANGNRVVKTNIVNDRGIHICKSMLAWQKWGDGITPEAAHKKGDHMIGDFYVLFDKHYREEVAQLQAEYEAGGMGADEAKEKAKQEAPLIKEAHEMLVKWEQGDKEVRDLWQKMNSWVYAGFDETYKALGVAFDKIYYESETYLVGKRKVMDGLERGLFFKKEDGSVWADLTQEGLDQKLLIRGDGTSVYMTQDIGTATMRFSDYPIDKMIYVVGNEQNYHFQVLSLLLDRLGFKWGKDLVHFSYGMVNLPNGKMKSREGTVVDADELIAQMIGDARKVGDEQGKGAEMTEEERQNVARIVGLGALKYFILKVDARKNMLFNPAESIDFNGNTGPFIQYTYARIRSIMRKATGVADSLGGYRPNDKEVELIQKLGEYEVAVADAGRNYNPATICNYCYELTKLFNSFYHDYSILSAESAEALAFRYVLARNVAKVIKNGMDLLGIEVPERM
;
A
#
# COMPACT_ATOMS: atom_id res chain seq x y z
N MET A 1 -17.76 -19.13 -9.89
CA MET A 1 -19.11 -18.85 -10.51
C MET A 1 -19.67 -17.53 -9.96
N LYS A 2 -20.13 -16.59 -10.82
CA LYS A 2 -20.65 -15.25 -10.40
C LYS A 2 -22.18 -15.27 -10.46
N LEU A 3 -22.80 -15.56 -9.32
CA LEU A 3 -24.25 -15.76 -9.20
C LEU A 3 -25.06 -14.52 -9.61
N ASP A 4 -24.57 -13.31 -9.28
CA ASP A 4 -25.17 -12.04 -9.69
C ASP A 4 -25.27 -11.89 -11.22
N LYS A 5 -24.20 -12.27 -11.92
CA LYS A 5 -24.18 -12.23 -13.40
C LYS A 5 -25.08 -13.29 -14.03
N ILE A 6 -25.13 -14.48 -13.42
CA ILE A 6 -26.00 -15.56 -13.90
C ILE A 6 -27.47 -15.15 -13.74
N VAL A 7 -27.84 -14.64 -12.57
CA VAL A 7 -29.21 -14.13 -12.36
C VAL A 7 -29.53 -12.97 -13.31
N ALA A 8 -28.58 -12.05 -13.52
CA ALA A 8 -28.77 -10.94 -14.44
C ALA A 8 -28.96 -11.41 -15.88
N GLN A 9 -28.14 -12.37 -16.34
CA GLN A 9 -28.27 -12.95 -17.69
C GLN A 9 -29.60 -13.68 -17.87
N SER A 10 -30.02 -14.49 -16.89
CA SER A 10 -31.28 -15.19 -16.89
C SER A 10 -32.49 -14.22 -16.90
N ALA A 11 -32.35 -13.08 -16.23
CA ALA A 11 -33.38 -12.03 -16.26
C ALA A 11 -33.48 -11.37 -17.65
N VAL A 12 -32.35 -11.14 -18.35
CA VAL A 12 -32.36 -10.66 -19.75
C VAL A 12 -33.10 -11.64 -20.66
N GLU A 13 -32.79 -12.93 -20.54
CA GLU A 13 -33.43 -14.01 -21.32
C GLU A 13 -34.94 -14.11 -21.02
N ALA A 14 -35.31 -14.03 -19.71
CA ALA A 14 -36.73 -14.01 -19.31
C ALA A 14 -37.48 -12.83 -19.92
N VAL A 15 -36.94 -11.61 -19.85
CA VAL A 15 -37.56 -10.41 -20.44
C VAL A 15 -37.74 -10.55 -21.95
N LYS A 16 -36.73 -11.07 -22.65
CA LYS A 16 -36.81 -11.31 -24.08
C LYS A 16 -37.89 -12.34 -24.45
N SER A 17 -37.94 -13.44 -23.71
CA SER A 17 -38.89 -14.53 -23.93
C SER A 17 -40.35 -14.12 -23.63
N LEU A 18 -40.54 -13.47 -22.46
CA LEU A 18 -41.87 -13.11 -21.96
C LEU A 18 -42.49 -11.87 -22.63
N TYR A 19 -41.65 -10.89 -22.98
CA TYR A 19 -42.11 -9.57 -23.45
C TYR A 19 -41.62 -9.19 -24.84
N GLY A 20 -40.80 -10.04 -25.48
CA GLY A 20 -40.28 -9.81 -26.83
C GLY A 20 -39.32 -8.63 -26.99
N GLN A 21 -38.71 -8.17 -25.89
CA GLN A 21 -37.83 -7.01 -25.91
C GLN A 21 -36.41 -7.38 -25.40
N ASP A 22 -35.43 -6.92 -26.15
CA ASP A 22 -34.02 -6.99 -25.70
C ASP A 22 -33.73 -5.86 -24.73
N VAL A 23 -33.12 -6.22 -23.59
CA VAL A 23 -32.72 -5.27 -22.56
C VAL A 23 -31.21 -5.34 -22.33
N PRO A 24 -30.54 -4.19 -22.18
CA PRO A 24 -29.13 -4.20 -21.89
C PRO A 24 -28.89 -4.66 -20.45
N LEU A 25 -27.78 -5.40 -20.22
CA LEU A 25 -27.45 -5.99 -18.92
C LEU A 25 -27.35 -4.95 -17.79
N ASN A 26 -26.96 -3.72 -18.10
CA ASN A 26 -26.85 -2.62 -17.12
C ASN A 26 -28.22 -2.12 -16.59
N LEU A 27 -29.32 -2.48 -17.24
CA LEU A 27 -30.68 -2.22 -16.72
C LEU A 27 -31.07 -3.21 -15.62
N ILE A 28 -30.47 -4.39 -15.63
CA ILE A 28 -30.76 -5.46 -14.66
C ILE A 28 -29.97 -5.21 -13.38
N GLN A 29 -30.68 -5.00 -12.30
CA GLN A 29 -30.09 -4.73 -10.99
C GLN A 29 -30.26 -5.97 -10.10
N VAL A 30 -29.14 -6.63 -9.79
CA VAL A 30 -29.07 -7.77 -8.88
C VAL A 30 -28.23 -7.38 -7.68
N GLN A 31 -28.70 -7.75 -6.49
CA GLN A 31 -28.03 -7.49 -5.21
C GLN A 31 -28.21 -8.64 -4.24
N LYS A 32 -27.42 -8.70 -3.17
CA LYS A 32 -27.62 -9.67 -2.09
C LYS A 32 -28.97 -9.40 -1.43
N THR A 33 -29.71 -10.47 -1.13
CA THR A 33 -30.98 -10.35 -0.38
C THR A 33 -30.70 -9.84 1.04
N ARG A 34 -31.54 -8.94 1.53
CA ARG A 34 -31.42 -8.42 2.90
C ARG A 34 -31.70 -9.51 3.92
N PRO A 35 -31.01 -9.52 5.08
CA PRO A 35 -31.11 -10.59 6.08
C PRO A 35 -32.56 -10.83 6.61
N GLU A 36 -33.40 -9.81 6.59
CA GLU A 36 -34.81 -9.90 7.04
C GLU A 36 -35.74 -10.61 6.04
N PHE A 37 -35.25 -10.93 4.83
CA PHE A 37 -36.03 -11.58 3.77
C PHE A 37 -35.43 -12.93 3.40
N GLU A 38 -36.30 -13.86 3.04
CA GLU A 38 -35.92 -15.18 2.53
C GLU A 38 -35.32 -15.05 1.12
N GLY A 39 -34.20 -15.75 0.87
CA GLY A 39 -33.48 -15.79 -0.41
C GLY A 39 -32.00 -15.40 -0.27
N ASN A 40 -31.26 -15.57 -1.36
CA ASN A 40 -29.83 -15.32 -1.42
C ASN A 40 -29.49 -14.10 -2.28
N MET A 41 -30.19 -13.92 -3.41
CA MET A 41 -30.02 -12.82 -4.34
C MET A 41 -31.35 -12.20 -4.73
N THR A 42 -31.39 -10.87 -4.81
CA THR A 42 -32.58 -10.08 -5.15
C THR A 42 -32.41 -9.44 -6.52
N LEU A 43 -33.36 -9.69 -7.41
CA LEU A 43 -33.55 -8.95 -8.65
C LEU A 43 -34.51 -7.79 -8.41
N VAL A 44 -34.10 -6.57 -8.72
CA VAL A 44 -34.94 -5.37 -8.63
C VAL A 44 -35.82 -5.24 -9.85
N ILE A 45 -37.12 -5.38 -9.69
CA ILE A 45 -38.07 -5.43 -10.84
C ILE A 45 -38.44 -4.04 -11.36
N PHE A 46 -38.34 -2.99 -10.56
CA PHE A 46 -38.82 -1.64 -10.95
C PHE A 46 -38.31 -1.11 -12.29
N PRO A 47 -37.04 -1.28 -12.69
CA PRO A 47 -36.59 -0.87 -14.02
C PRO A 47 -37.30 -1.57 -15.19
N LEU A 48 -37.85 -2.78 -14.95
CA LEU A 48 -38.47 -3.63 -15.96
C LEU A 48 -39.95 -3.34 -16.16
N LEU A 49 -40.60 -2.57 -15.27
CA LEU A 49 -42.05 -2.31 -15.35
C LEU A 49 -42.49 -1.55 -16.62
N LYS A 50 -41.62 -0.70 -17.16
CA LYS A 50 -41.90 0.00 -18.43
C LYS A 50 -41.97 -0.98 -19.60
N ILE A 51 -41.31 -2.13 -19.49
CA ILE A 51 -41.24 -3.17 -20.52
C ILE A 51 -42.42 -4.13 -20.36
N SER A 52 -42.62 -4.67 -19.17
CA SER A 52 -43.72 -5.60 -18.87
C SER A 52 -45.10 -4.95 -18.96
N ARG A 53 -45.22 -3.64 -18.64
CA ARG A 53 -46.46 -2.88 -18.51
C ARG A 53 -47.45 -3.51 -17.55
N LYS A 54 -46.94 -4.21 -16.52
CA LYS A 54 -47.72 -4.92 -15.50
C LYS A 54 -47.38 -4.39 -14.10
N LYS A 55 -48.13 -4.84 -13.10
CA LYS A 55 -47.81 -4.54 -11.69
C LYS A 55 -46.46 -5.17 -11.30
N PRO A 56 -45.78 -4.59 -10.29
CA PRO A 56 -44.49 -5.13 -9.82
C PRO A 56 -44.53 -6.61 -9.44
N GLU A 57 -45.58 -7.02 -8.71
CA GLU A 57 -45.73 -8.40 -8.25
C GLU A 57 -46.00 -9.37 -9.39
N ASP A 58 -46.78 -8.97 -10.40
CA ASP A 58 -47.07 -9.80 -11.58
C ASP A 58 -45.83 -9.96 -12.45
N THR A 59 -45.08 -8.86 -12.68
CA THR A 59 -43.80 -8.88 -13.40
C THR A 59 -42.77 -9.76 -12.69
N ALA A 60 -42.66 -9.61 -11.35
CA ALA A 60 -41.77 -10.42 -10.54
C ALA A 60 -42.10 -11.91 -10.62
N ARG A 61 -43.39 -12.25 -10.57
CA ARG A 61 -43.87 -13.64 -10.64
C ARG A 61 -43.51 -14.28 -11.98
N GLU A 62 -43.86 -13.64 -13.09
CA GLU A 62 -43.59 -14.18 -14.42
C GLU A 62 -42.09 -14.40 -14.68
N ILE A 63 -41.27 -13.43 -14.30
CA ILE A 63 -39.81 -13.54 -14.43
C ILE A 63 -39.28 -14.63 -13.49
N GLY A 64 -39.78 -14.71 -12.25
CA GLY A 64 -39.39 -15.73 -11.27
C GLY A 64 -39.73 -17.14 -11.75
N GLU A 65 -40.97 -17.36 -12.20
CA GLU A 65 -41.42 -18.65 -12.76
C GLU A 65 -40.59 -19.04 -13.99
N TYR A 66 -40.30 -18.09 -14.88
CA TYR A 66 -39.44 -18.35 -16.05
C TYR A 66 -38.05 -18.79 -15.63
N ILE A 67 -37.41 -18.05 -14.70
CA ILE A 67 -36.04 -18.35 -14.26
C ILE A 67 -35.98 -19.71 -13.56
N VAL A 68 -36.91 -20.02 -12.67
CA VAL A 68 -36.95 -21.34 -12.00
C VAL A 68 -37.17 -22.48 -13.01
N ALA A 69 -37.96 -22.26 -14.05
CA ALA A 69 -38.24 -23.30 -15.06
C ALA A 69 -37.07 -23.54 -16.03
N HIS A 70 -36.18 -22.55 -16.22
CA HIS A 70 -35.11 -22.62 -17.23
C HIS A 70 -33.68 -22.64 -16.66
N ASN A 71 -33.54 -22.63 -15.32
CA ASN A 71 -32.23 -22.62 -14.69
C ASN A 71 -32.15 -23.59 -13.53
N ASP A 72 -31.26 -24.58 -13.61
CA ASP A 72 -31.07 -25.62 -12.62
C ASP A 72 -30.41 -25.14 -11.31
N PHE A 73 -29.89 -23.93 -11.28
CA PHE A 73 -29.23 -23.38 -10.07
C PHE A 73 -30.21 -22.73 -9.08
N VAL A 74 -31.44 -22.37 -9.50
CA VAL A 74 -32.48 -21.78 -8.62
C VAL A 74 -33.40 -22.87 -8.06
N GLU A 75 -33.61 -22.88 -6.75
CA GLU A 75 -34.54 -23.77 -6.08
C GLU A 75 -35.96 -23.20 -6.06
N ASN A 76 -36.09 -21.95 -5.61
CA ASN A 76 -37.36 -21.24 -5.54
C ASN A 76 -37.14 -19.71 -5.54
N PHE A 77 -38.24 -18.97 -5.45
CA PHE A 77 -38.21 -17.51 -5.28
C PHE A 77 -39.32 -17.02 -4.34
N SER A 78 -39.09 -15.86 -3.75
CA SER A 78 -40.10 -15.10 -3.00
C SER A 78 -40.22 -13.68 -3.53
N ILE A 79 -41.37 -13.04 -3.36
CA ILE A 79 -41.63 -11.68 -3.82
C ILE A 79 -42.02 -10.81 -2.61
N VAL A 80 -41.29 -9.73 -2.43
CA VAL A 80 -41.52 -8.75 -1.38
C VAL A 80 -41.52 -7.35 -1.97
N LYS A 81 -42.70 -6.73 -2.06
CA LYS A 81 -42.89 -5.34 -2.54
C LYS A 81 -42.14 -5.04 -3.87
N GLY A 82 -42.24 -5.94 -4.85
CA GLY A 82 -41.57 -5.78 -6.16
C GLY A 82 -40.08 -6.11 -6.17
N PHE A 83 -39.55 -6.72 -5.11
CA PHE A 83 -38.23 -7.33 -5.06
C PHE A 83 -38.40 -8.84 -5.24
N LEU A 84 -37.71 -9.41 -6.21
CA LEU A 84 -37.74 -10.82 -6.51
C LEU A 84 -36.49 -11.50 -5.95
N ASN A 85 -36.69 -12.26 -4.85
CA ASN A 85 -35.60 -12.89 -4.10
C ASN A 85 -35.50 -14.36 -4.51
N PHE A 86 -34.34 -14.79 -4.99
CA PHE A 86 -34.05 -16.16 -5.37
C PHE A 86 -33.34 -16.92 -4.27
N THR A 87 -33.75 -18.17 -4.04
CA THR A 87 -33.04 -19.16 -3.23
C THR A 87 -32.37 -20.16 -4.17
N PHE A 88 -31.08 -20.39 -3.97
CA PHE A 88 -30.30 -21.31 -4.82
C PHE A 88 -30.28 -22.72 -4.24
N ARG A 89 -30.16 -23.71 -5.13
CA ARG A 89 -30.01 -25.11 -4.76
C ARG A 89 -28.71 -25.39 -4.01
N ALA A 90 -28.73 -26.41 -3.15
CA ALA A 90 -27.53 -26.83 -2.42
C ALA A 90 -26.34 -27.11 -3.36
N ASP A 91 -26.57 -27.80 -4.48
CA ASP A 91 -25.54 -28.14 -5.46
C ASP A 91 -24.85 -26.91 -6.07
N THR A 92 -25.55 -25.79 -6.16
CA THR A 92 -24.98 -24.51 -6.62
C THR A 92 -23.90 -24.02 -5.66
N TRP A 93 -24.15 -24.12 -4.35
CA TRP A 93 -23.18 -23.72 -3.32
C TRP A 93 -22.01 -24.68 -3.25
N LEU A 94 -22.26 -25.98 -3.39
CA LEU A 94 -21.20 -26.99 -3.42
C LEU A 94 -20.29 -26.79 -4.62
N SER A 95 -20.87 -26.55 -5.81
CA SER A 95 -20.10 -26.25 -7.03
C SER A 95 -19.26 -24.98 -6.87
N MET A 96 -19.84 -23.91 -6.30
CA MET A 96 -19.11 -22.67 -6.06
C MET A 96 -17.94 -22.86 -5.10
N LEU A 97 -18.14 -23.62 -4.01
CA LEU A 97 -17.06 -23.92 -3.06
C LEU A 97 -15.97 -24.78 -3.73
N GLN A 98 -16.36 -25.71 -4.60
CA GLN A 98 -15.42 -26.56 -5.34
C GLN A 98 -14.57 -25.73 -6.33
N ASP A 99 -15.19 -24.81 -7.07
CA ASP A 99 -14.47 -23.89 -7.96
C ASP A 99 -13.41 -23.09 -7.17
N ILE A 100 -13.81 -22.53 -6.02
CA ILE A 100 -12.90 -21.79 -5.14
C ILE A 100 -11.77 -22.71 -4.66
N ASP A 101 -12.07 -23.96 -4.29
CA ASP A 101 -11.09 -24.89 -3.74
C ASP A 101 -10.01 -25.29 -4.76
N GLN A 102 -10.38 -25.44 -6.02
CA GLN A 102 -9.48 -25.82 -7.11
C GLN A 102 -8.48 -24.73 -7.51
N GLU A 103 -8.78 -23.48 -7.24
CA GLU A 103 -7.93 -22.34 -7.58
C GLU A 103 -7.02 -21.94 -6.42
N ALA A 104 -5.70 -22.17 -6.53
CA ALA A 104 -4.75 -21.78 -5.49
C ALA A 104 -4.68 -20.27 -5.30
N HIS A 105 -4.72 -19.51 -6.40
CA HIS A 105 -4.73 -18.05 -6.46
C HIS A 105 -6.11 -17.50 -6.77
N PHE A 106 -7.13 -18.05 -6.10
CA PHE A 106 -8.51 -17.61 -6.29
C PHE A 106 -8.64 -16.10 -6.12
N GLY A 107 -9.30 -15.46 -7.07
CA GLY A 107 -9.53 -14.02 -7.08
C GLY A 107 -8.43 -13.19 -7.75
N GLU A 108 -7.32 -13.81 -8.17
CA GLU A 108 -6.22 -13.14 -8.87
C GLU A 108 -6.34 -13.37 -10.40
N LYS A 109 -5.87 -12.41 -11.17
CA LYS A 109 -5.77 -12.54 -12.63
C LYS A 109 -4.35 -12.97 -13.00
N PRO A 110 -4.19 -13.86 -13.99
CA PRO A 110 -2.87 -14.27 -14.43
C PRO A 110 -2.11 -13.08 -15.05
N VAL A 111 -0.82 -13.00 -14.74
CA VAL A 111 0.12 -12.07 -15.36
C VAL A 111 0.78 -12.77 -16.54
N THR A 112 0.79 -12.13 -17.71
CA THR A 112 1.41 -12.62 -18.94
C THR A 112 2.40 -11.60 -19.48
N VAL A 113 3.15 -11.95 -20.51
CA VAL A 113 4.08 -11.02 -21.18
C VAL A 113 3.35 -9.83 -21.86
N GLU A 114 2.08 -10.02 -22.22
CA GLU A 114 1.21 -8.99 -22.80
C GLU A 114 0.51 -8.12 -21.75
N SER A 115 0.61 -8.47 -20.49
CA SER A 115 0.02 -7.69 -19.41
C SER A 115 0.62 -6.28 -19.36
N PRO A 116 -0.20 -5.24 -19.08
CA PRO A 116 0.30 -3.88 -18.95
C PRO A 116 1.34 -3.76 -17.83
N LEU A 117 2.34 -2.92 -18.06
CA LEU A 117 3.41 -2.68 -17.10
C LEU A 117 3.09 -1.46 -16.23
N ALA A 118 2.93 -1.69 -14.94
CA ALA A 118 2.89 -0.65 -13.93
C ALA A 118 4.24 -0.53 -13.22
N MET A 119 4.75 0.69 -13.09
CA MET A 119 5.89 0.99 -12.21
C MET A 119 5.39 1.69 -10.97
N VAL A 120 5.75 1.20 -9.79
CA VAL A 120 5.36 1.76 -8.50
C VAL A 120 6.59 2.23 -7.75
N GLU A 121 6.68 3.54 -7.55
CA GLU A 121 7.72 4.16 -6.74
C GLU A 121 7.27 4.32 -5.30
N TYR A 122 8.11 3.91 -4.36
CA TYR A 122 7.91 4.15 -2.93
C TYR A 122 9.24 4.19 -2.18
N SER A 123 9.21 4.55 -0.90
CA SER A 123 10.29 4.82 0.04
C SER A 123 10.94 6.20 -0.11
N SER A 124 11.67 6.46 -1.16
CA SER A 124 12.33 7.75 -1.48
C SER A 124 13.11 8.36 -0.30
N PRO A 125 14.06 7.63 0.32
CA PRO A 125 14.78 8.07 1.51
C PRO A 125 15.91 9.02 1.19
N ASN A 126 16.29 9.87 2.18
CA ASN A 126 17.51 10.66 2.15
C ASN A 126 18.63 9.96 2.91
N THR A 127 19.84 9.92 2.38
CA THR A 127 20.97 9.20 2.97
C THR A 127 21.64 9.93 4.16
N ASN A 128 21.01 10.94 4.72
CA ASN A 128 21.49 11.66 5.91
C ASN A 128 20.82 11.25 7.23
N LYS A 129 19.92 10.27 7.21
CA LYS A 129 19.15 9.84 8.38
C LYS A 129 18.56 8.45 8.19
N PRO A 130 18.25 7.69 9.28
CA PRO A 130 17.57 6.42 9.18
C PRO A 130 16.11 6.57 8.72
N LEU A 131 15.49 5.44 8.35
CA LEU A 131 14.07 5.38 8.04
C LEU A 131 13.25 5.61 9.33
N HIS A 132 12.07 6.17 9.17
CA HIS A 132 11.16 6.48 10.28
C HIS A 132 9.71 6.06 9.96
N LEU A 133 8.79 6.18 10.92
CA LEU A 133 7.38 5.78 10.79
C LEU A 133 6.71 6.30 9.50
N GLY A 134 7.05 7.51 9.03
CA GLY A 134 6.56 8.03 7.75
C GLY A 134 7.02 7.18 6.56
N HIS A 135 8.29 6.73 6.56
CA HIS A 135 8.80 5.81 5.55
C HIS A 135 8.17 4.42 5.69
N VAL A 136 7.93 3.95 6.92
CA VAL A 136 7.21 2.67 7.14
C VAL A 136 5.85 2.71 6.46
N ARG A 137 5.05 3.78 6.68
CA ARG A 137 3.75 3.94 6.02
C ARG A 137 3.88 3.95 4.50
N ASN A 138 4.81 4.73 3.96
CA ASN A 138 5.06 4.81 2.52
C ASN A 138 5.42 3.44 1.93
N ASN A 139 6.37 2.74 2.54
CA ASN A 139 6.82 1.42 2.10
C ASN A 139 5.69 0.39 2.10
N LEU A 140 4.87 0.35 3.16
CA LEU A 140 3.77 -0.60 3.27
C LEU A 140 2.66 -0.32 2.25
N LEU A 141 2.33 0.95 2.02
CA LEU A 141 1.36 1.35 0.98
C LEU A 141 1.86 0.98 -0.41
N GLY A 142 3.11 1.31 -0.73
CA GLY A 142 3.71 1.01 -2.04
C GLY A 142 3.83 -0.47 -2.30
N TRP A 143 4.32 -1.23 -1.34
CA TRP A 143 4.46 -2.68 -1.43
C TRP A 143 3.11 -3.38 -1.62
N SER A 144 2.11 -3.04 -0.78
CA SER A 144 0.78 -3.62 -0.91
C SER A 144 0.11 -3.25 -2.23
N LEU A 145 0.23 -1.98 -2.66
CA LEU A 145 -0.30 -1.55 -3.95
C LEU A 145 0.32 -2.33 -5.12
N ALA A 146 1.63 -2.54 -5.11
CA ALA A 146 2.33 -3.32 -6.13
C ALA A 146 1.76 -4.74 -6.23
N ARG A 147 1.61 -5.44 -5.10
CA ARG A 147 1.04 -6.80 -5.04
C ARG A 147 -0.42 -6.85 -5.48
N ILE A 148 -1.23 -5.86 -5.09
CA ILE A 148 -2.64 -5.75 -5.53
C ILE A 148 -2.71 -5.55 -7.05
N LEU A 149 -1.82 -4.76 -7.64
CA LEU A 149 -1.76 -4.58 -9.10
C LEU A 149 -1.32 -5.86 -9.81
N GLU A 150 -0.36 -6.60 -9.27
CA GLU A 150 0.04 -7.92 -9.77
C GLU A 150 -1.17 -8.88 -9.75
N ALA A 151 -1.90 -8.96 -8.64
CA ALA A 151 -3.12 -9.77 -8.51
C ALA A 151 -4.24 -9.33 -9.47
N ASN A 152 -4.20 -8.10 -9.98
CA ASN A 152 -5.10 -7.59 -11.01
C ASN A 152 -4.60 -7.82 -12.45
N GLY A 153 -3.52 -8.60 -12.63
CA GLY A 153 -3.00 -9.01 -13.93
C GLY A 153 -2.03 -8.01 -14.56
N ASN A 154 -1.45 -7.08 -13.79
CA ASN A 154 -0.38 -6.21 -14.28
C ASN A 154 0.99 -6.85 -14.04
N ARG A 155 1.92 -6.64 -14.97
CA ARG A 155 3.36 -6.74 -14.64
C ARG A 155 3.70 -5.52 -13.80
N VAL A 156 4.48 -5.72 -12.73
CA VAL A 156 4.83 -4.61 -11.85
C VAL A 156 6.35 -4.53 -11.67
N VAL A 157 6.87 -3.31 -11.78
CA VAL A 157 8.25 -2.96 -11.40
C VAL A 157 8.19 -2.07 -10.16
N LYS A 158 8.75 -2.57 -9.07
CA LYS A 158 8.88 -1.84 -7.80
C LYS A 158 10.16 -1.04 -7.82
N THR A 159 10.06 0.27 -7.65
CA THR A 159 11.22 1.16 -7.75
C THR A 159 11.32 2.10 -6.56
N ASN A 160 12.54 2.56 -6.31
CA ASN A 160 12.89 3.53 -5.30
C ASN A 160 13.77 4.61 -5.93
N ILE A 161 13.66 5.85 -5.47
CA ILE A 161 14.62 6.91 -5.72
C ILE A 161 15.33 7.26 -4.42
N VAL A 162 16.64 7.11 -4.38
CA VAL A 162 17.45 7.42 -3.19
C VAL A 162 18.07 8.79 -3.34
N ASN A 163 17.79 9.66 -2.38
CA ASN A 163 18.34 11.02 -2.29
C ASN A 163 19.73 10.95 -1.65
N ASP A 164 20.73 10.68 -2.46
CA ASP A 164 22.12 10.43 -2.05
C ASP A 164 23.05 11.62 -2.29
N ARG A 165 22.53 12.78 -2.72
CA ARG A 165 23.30 14.00 -2.98
C ARG A 165 22.66 15.24 -2.37
N GLY A 166 23.43 16.31 -2.31
CA GLY A 166 22.97 17.64 -1.91
C GLY A 166 23.51 18.09 -0.55
N ILE A 167 23.11 19.30 -0.15
CA ILE A 167 23.69 19.97 1.03
C ILE A 167 23.50 19.17 2.33
N HIS A 168 22.38 18.43 2.48
CA HIS A 168 22.13 17.65 3.68
C HIS A 168 23.09 16.48 3.83
N ILE A 169 23.50 15.87 2.71
CA ILE A 169 24.49 14.80 2.72
C ILE A 169 25.87 15.35 3.06
N CYS A 170 26.24 16.49 2.45
CA CYS A 170 27.50 17.20 2.75
C CYS A 170 27.60 17.61 4.23
N LYS A 171 26.49 17.97 4.89
CA LYS A 171 26.47 18.27 6.33
C LYS A 171 26.93 17.06 7.16
N SER A 172 26.39 15.87 6.90
CA SER A 172 26.80 14.64 7.58
C SER A 172 28.25 14.27 7.28
N MET A 173 28.67 14.43 6.03
CA MET A 173 30.05 14.18 5.60
C MET A 173 31.04 15.10 6.32
N LEU A 174 30.76 16.40 6.37
CA LEU A 174 31.60 17.38 7.03
C LEU A 174 31.67 17.14 8.55
N ALA A 175 30.55 16.80 9.18
CA ALA A 175 30.53 16.44 10.60
C ALA A 175 31.39 15.21 10.90
N TRP A 176 31.31 14.17 10.06
CA TRP A 176 32.14 12.98 10.20
C TRP A 176 33.65 13.31 10.04
N GLN A 177 34.00 14.17 9.07
CA GLN A 177 35.39 14.61 8.90
C GLN A 177 35.94 15.40 10.12
N LYS A 178 35.10 16.30 10.69
CA LYS A 178 35.54 17.17 11.78
C LYS A 178 35.56 16.48 13.15
N TRP A 179 34.63 15.56 13.40
CA TRP A 179 34.42 15.02 14.76
C TRP A 179 34.30 13.49 14.81
N GLY A 180 34.47 12.82 13.69
CA GLY A 180 34.28 11.37 13.63
C GLY A 180 35.54 10.55 13.84
N ASP A 181 36.73 11.16 13.82
CA ASP A 181 38.04 10.49 14.01
C ASP A 181 38.19 9.18 13.20
N GLY A 182 37.57 9.12 12.03
CA GLY A 182 37.62 7.95 11.16
C GLY A 182 36.75 6.77 11.57
N ILE A 183 35.84 6.93 12.54
CA ILE A 183 34.96 5.87 13.03
C ILE A 183 34.12 5.25 11.92
N THR A 184 33.94 3.92 11.97
CA THR A 184 33.09 3.16 11.05
C THR A 184 31.88 2.58 11.80
N PRO A 185 30.81 2.15 11.11
CA PRO A 185 29.67 1.51 11.73
C PRO A 185 30.06 0.29 12.60
N GLU A 186 31.01 -0.52 12.11
CA GLU A 186 31.49 -1.69 12.84
C GLU A 186 32.20 -1.30 14.12
N ALA A 187 33.08 -0.28 14.09
CA ALA A 187 33.80 0.22 15.25
C ALA A 187 32.86 0.92 16.26
N ALA A 188 31.81 1.56 15.77
CA ALA A 188 30.79 2.19 16.59
C ALA A 188 29.74 1.20 17.15
N HIS A 189 29.76 -0.06 16.71
CA HIS A 189 28.70 -1.04 16.97
C HIS A 189 27.30 -0.47 16.68
N LYS A 190 27.19 0.28 15.56
CA LYS A 190 25.98 0.99 15.18
C LYS A 190 25.68 0.80 13.70
N LYS A 191 24.41 0.65 13.36
CA LYS A 191 23.95 0.58 11.98
C LYS A 191 24.35 1.84 11.20
N GLY A 192 24.73 1.70 9.93
CA GLY A 192 25.34 2.78 9.16
C GLY A 192 24.46 4.02 9.01
N ASP A 193 23.20 3.86 8.68
CA ASP A 193 22.23 4.97 8.54
C ASP A 193 21.96 5.69 9.88
N HIS A 194 21.95 4.98 11.00
CA HIS A 194 21.84 5.57 12.34
C HIS A 194 23.10 6.37 12.69
N MET A 195 24.30 5.83 12.40
CA MET A 195 25.54 6.55 12.66
C MET A 195 25.62 7.84 11.83
N ILE A 196 25.26 7.79 10.55
CA ILE A 196 25.22 8.99 9.68
C ILE A 196 24.17 9.99 10.16
N GLY A 197 23.03 9.52 10.64
CA GLY A 197 22.01 10.34 11.28
C GLY A 197 22.52 11.11 12.50
N ASP A 198 23.35 10.47 13.35
CA ASP A 198 23.98 11.14 14.48
C ASP A 198 24.91 12.27 14.03
N PHE A 199 25.70 12.07 12.99
CA PHE A 199 26.55 13.12 12.43
C PHE A 199 25.73 14.26 11.82
N TYR A 200 24.57 13.97 11.24
CA TYR A 200 23.65 15.03 10.79
C TYR A 200 23.14 15.87 11.96
N VAL A 201 22.73 15.25 13.05
CA VAL A 201 22.30 15.94 14.28
C VAL A 201 23.44 16.72 14.91
N LEU A 202 24.66 16.15 14.94
CA LEU A 202 25.86 16.81 15.46
C LEU A 202 26.20 18.08 14.64
N PHE A 203 26.12 17.99 13.30
CA PHE A 203 26.26 19.17 12.45
C PHE A 203 25.25 20.27 12.82
N ASP A 204 23.97 19.92 12.93
CA ASP A 204 22.90 20.88 13.23
C ASP A 204 23.11 21.56 14.59
N LYS A 205 23.60 20.82 15.60
CA LYS A 205 23.96 21.36 16.91
C LYS A 205 25.02 22.46 16.78
N HIS A 206 26.18 22.15 16.22
CA HIS A 206 27.27 23.11 16.08
C HIS A 206 26.90 24.27 15.14
N TYR A 207 26.17 24.01 14.08
CA TYR A 207 25.67 25.05 13.20
C TYR A 207 24.75 26.05 13.91
N ARG A 208 23.86 25.58 14.82
CA ARG A 208 23.01 26.49 15.63
C ARG A 208 23.83 27.31 16.61
N GLU A 209 24.89 26.76 17.17
CA GLU A 209 25.82 27.48 18.04
C GLU A 209 26.51 28.62 17.28
N GLU A 210 27.04 28.37 16.08
CA GLU A 210 27.63 29.39 15.21
C GLU A 210 26.63 30.48 14.81
N VAL A 211 25.40 30.07 14.40
CA VAL A 211 24.33 31.01 14.04
C VAL A 211 23.97 31.92 15.21
N ALA A 212 23.84 31.40 16.42
CA ALA A 212 23.51 32.17 17.61
C ALA A 212 24.61 33.21 17.93
N GLN A 213 25.89 32.80 17.82
CA GLN A 213 27.01 33.68 18.03
C GLN A 213 27.04 34.81 17.01
N LEU A 214 26.96 34.51 15.70
CA LEU A 214 26.97 35.52 14.63
C LEU A 214 25.75 36.43 14.70
N GLN A 215 24.57 35.93 15.05
CA GLN A 215 23.38 36.74 15.24
C GLN A 215 23.61 37.78 16.34
N ALA A 216 24.16 37.38 17.50
CA ALA A 216 24.47 38.32 18.58
C ALA A 216 25.49 39.40 18.16
N GLU A 217 26.51 39.03 17.38
CA GLU A 217 27.49 39.96 16.84
C GLU A 217 26.85 41.00 15.88
N TYR A 218 25.94 40.57 14.99
CA TYR A 218 25.24 41.42 14.06
C TYR A 218 24.24 42.37 14.77
N GLU A 219 23.52 41.87 15.77
CA GLU A 219 22.61 42.67 16.59
C GLU A 219 23.38 43.71 17.39
N ALA A 220 24.54 43.36 17.96
CA ALA A 220 25.43 44.30 18.64
C ALA A 220 25.98 45.39 17.67
N GLY A 221 26.12 45.02 16.38
CA GLY A 221 26.46 45.95 15.29
C GLY A 221 25.30 46.82 14.79
N GLY A 222 24.11 46.71 15.37
CA GLY A 222 22.94 47.54 15.07
C GLY A 222 21.99 46.95 14.02
N MET A 223 22.16 45.71 13.62
CA MET A 223 21.24 45.01 12.68
C MET A 223 19.96 44.57 13.38
N GLY A 224 18.82 44.58 12.68
CA GLY A 224 17.56 44.07 13.21
C GLY A 224 17.62 42.54 13.45
N ALA A 225 16.94 42.04 14.50
CA ALA A 225 17.05 40.67 14.95
C ALA A 225 16.73 39.61 13.85
N ASP A 226 15.69 39.86 13.06
CA ASP A 226 15.31 38.94 11.97
C ASP A 226 16.34 38.95 10.83
N GLU A 227 16.84 40.13 10.44
CA GLU A 227 17.87 40.30 9.43
C GLU A 227 19.20 39.69 9.90
N ALA A 228 19.60 39.92 11.15
CA ALA A 228 20.78 39.37 11.78
C ALA A 228 20.74 37.83 11.77
N LYS A 229 19.58 37.27 12.11
CA LYS A 229 19.37 35.82 12.11
C LYS A 229 19.47 35.20 10.72
N GLU A 230 18.81 35.77 9.72
CA GLU A 230 18.87 35.26 8.36
C GLU A 230 20.28 35.37 7.77
N LYS A 231 20.98 36.46 8.03
CA LYS A 231 22.38 36.67 7.63
C LYS A 231 23.30 35.65 8.33
N ALA A 232 23.14 35.46 9.64
CA ALA A 232 23.92 34.48 10.41
C ALA A 232 23.77 33.05 9.88
N LYS A 233 22.55 32.66 9.50
CA LYS A 233 22.30 31.35 8.88
C LYS A 233 23.06 31.14 7.57
N GLN A 234 23.23 32.16 6.76
CA GLN A 234 23.92 32.09 5.50
C GLN A 234 25.44 32.18 5.64
N GLU A 235 25.90 32.90 6.66
CA GLU A 235 27.31 33.23 6.84
C GLU A 235 28.04 32.37 7.85
N ALA A 236 27.34 31.49 8.60
CA ALA A 236 27.96 30.55 9.52
C ALA A 236 29.05 29.72 8.81
N PRO A 237 30.24 29.54 9.41
CA PRO A 237 31.36 28.85 8.78
C PRO A 237 30.98 27.42 8.33
N LEU A 238 30.30 26.65 9.17
CA LEU A 238 29.91 25.27 8.86
C LEU A 238 29.04 25.14 7.63
N ILE A 239 28.07 26.07 7.43
CA ILE A 239 27.20 25.98 6.25
C ILE A 239 27.96 26.37 4.98
N LYS A 240 28.89 27.32 5.06
CA LYS A 240 29.76 27.67 3.94
C LYS A 240 30.65 26.49 3.54
N GLU A 241 31.32 25.84 4.51
CA GLU A 241 32.14 24.65 4.25
C GLU A 241 31.31 23.51 3.64
N ALA A 242 30.07 23.30 4.10
CA ALA A 242 29.17 22.29 3.52
C ALA A 242 28.79 22.63 2.07
N HIS A 243 28.57 23.91 1.74
CA HIS A 243 28.35 24.37 0.37
C HIS A 243 29.59 24.19 -0.51
N GLU A 244 30.77 24.52 0.00
CA GLU A 244 32.04 24.29 -0.72
C GLU A 244 32.24 22.79 -1.00
N MET A 245 31.94 21.94 -0.04
CA MET A 245 31.98 20.47 -0.22
C MET A 245 31.01 20.02 -1.32
N LEU A 246 29.78 20.56 -1.39
CA LEU A 246 28.82 20.26 -2.45
C LEU A 246 29.36 20.69 -3.82
N VAL A 247 29.95 21.88 -3.93
CA VAL A 247 30.56 22.37 -5.17
C VAL A 247 31.70 21.45 -5.62
N LYS A 248 32.60 21.05 -4.72
CA LYS A 248 33.67 20.09 -4.99
C LYS A 248 33.10 18.75 -5.45
N TRP A 249 32.03 18.26 -4.80
CA TRP A 249 31.35 17.03 -5.21
C TRP A 249 30.83 17.14 -6.65
N GLU A 250 30.18 18.25 -7.02
CA GLU A 250 29.66 18.50 -8.38
C GLU A 250 30.79 18.62 -9.43
N GLN A 251 31.94 19.16 -9.04
CA GLN A 251 33.16 19.27 -9.89
C GLN A 251 33.89 17.93 -10.04
N GLY A 252 33.49 16.89 -9.31
CA GLY A 252 34.11 15.57 -9.36
C GLY A 252 35.37 15.44 -8.54
N ASP A 253 35.56 16.28 -7.50
CA ASP A 253 36.73 16.16 -6.61
C ASP A 253 36.82 14.77 -6.03
N LYS A 254 37.98 14.15 -6.19
CA LYS A 254 38.19 12.72 -5.89
C LYS A 254 38.01 12.43 -4.39
N GLU A 255 38.57 13.25 -3.51
CA GLU A 255 38.54 13.00 -2.06
C GLU A 255 37.10 13.12 -1.53
N VAL A 256 36.35 14.13 -1.98
CA VAL A 256 34.95 14.34 -1.61
C VAL A 256 34.07 13.21 -2.16
N ARG A 257 34.32 12.75 -3.39
CA ARG A 257 33.57 11.64 -4.00
C ARG A 257 33.85 10.31 -3.31
N ASP A 258 35.11 10.03 -2.97
CA ASP A 258 35.48 8.80 -2.25
C ASP A 258 34.83 8.78 -0.85
N LEU A 259 34.81 9.89 -0.13
CA LEU A 259 34.14 10.01 1.15
C LEU A 259 32.62 9.82 1.01
N TRP A 260 32.01 10.50 0.05
CA TRP A 260 30.60 10.39 -0.27
C TRP A 260 30.19 8.93 -0.57
N GLN A 261 30.95 8.24 -1.41
CA GLN A 261 30.70 6.85 -1.75
C GLN A 261 30.83 5.93 -0.53
N LYS A 262 31.87 6.14 0.29
CA LYS A 262 32.09 5.38 1.52
C LYS A 262 30.90 5.53 2.49
N MET A 263 30.50 6.75 2.79
CA MET A 263 29.44 7.02 3.76
C MET A 263 28.06 6.56 3.25
N ASN A 264 27.74 6.78 1.97
CA ASN A 264 26.49 6.29 1.40
C ASN A 264 26.43 4.76 1.36
N SER A 265 27.55 4.05 1.15
CA SER A 265 27.56 2.59 1.21
C SER A 265 27.10 2.05 2.58
N TRP A 266 27.46 2.73 3.67
CA TRP A 266 27.00 2.40 5.02
C TRP A 266 25.50 2.63 5.20
N VAL A 267 24.98 3.73 4.63
CA VAL A 267 23.55 4.05 4.70
C VAL A 267 22.72 3.05 3.89
N TYR A 268 23.18 2.70 2.68
CA TYR A 268 22.49 1.71 1.82
C TYR A 268 22.39 0.35 2.51
N ALA A 269 23.49 -0.11 3.13
CA ALA A 269 23.47 -1.35 3.91
C ALA A 269 22.45 -1.27 5.06
N GLY A 270 22.39 -0.12 5.76
CA GLY A 270 21.42 0.12 6.81
C GLY A 270 19.96 0.11 6.32
N PHE A 271 19.68 0.75 5.19
CA PHE A 271 18.34 0.72 4.59
C PHE A 271 17.93 -0.69 4.19
N ASP A 272 18.84 -1.48 3.61
CA ASP A 272 18.57 -2.87 3.23
C ASP A 272 18.17 -3.74 4.41
N GLU A 273 18.77 -3.54 5.60
CA GLU A 273 18.38 -4.23 6.83
C GLU A 273 16.94 -3.89 7.22
N THR A 274 16.56 -2.61 7.20
CA THR A 274 15.21 -2.17 7.52
C THR A 274 14.20 -2.68 6.49
N TYR A 275 14.51 -2.64 5.19
CA TYR A 275 13.63 -3.18 4.14
C TYR A 275 13.40 -4.67 4.31
N LYS A 276 14.45 -5.44 4.59
CA LYS A 276 14.35 -6.88 4.89
C LYS A 276 13.47 -7.14 6.11
N ALA A 277 13.66 -6.37 7.19
CA ALA A 277 12.85 -6.49 8.39
C ALA A 277 11.37 -6.18 8.14
N LEU A 278 11.06 -5.18 7.30
CA LEU A 278 9.71 -4.87 6.87
C LEU A 278 9.16 -5.87 5.83
N GLY A 279 9.98 -6.68 5.20
CA GLY A 279 9.58 -7.57 4.12
C GLY A 279 9.17 -6.81 2.86
N VAL A 280 9.85 -5.70 2.52
CA VAL A 280 9.68 -4.94 1.29
C VAL A 280 10.94 -5.01 0.45
N ALA A 281 10.81 -4.91 -0.87
CA ALA A 281 11.93 -5.01 -1.80
C ALA A 281 11.68 -4.16 -3.05
N PHE A 282 12.74 -3.91 -3.82
CA PHE A 282 12.71 -3.15 -5.06
C PHE A 282 13.35 -3.95 -6.19
N ASP A 283 12.78 -3.85 -7.39
CA ASP A 283 13.33 -4.44 -8.60
C ASP A 283 14.39 -3.53 -9.21
N LYS A 284 14.26 -2.22 -9.03
CA LYS A 284 15.21 -1.20 -9.49
C LYS A 284 15.31 -0.05 -8.52
N ILE A 285 16.53 0.35 -8.20
CA ILE A 285 16.82 1.57 -7.43
C ILE A 285 17.44 2.60 -8.36
N TYR A 286 16.95 3.83 -8.30
CA TYR A 286 17.52 5.01 -8.94
C TYR A 286 18.18 5.88 -7.88
N TYR A 287 19.22 6.63 -8.26
CA TYR A 287 19.95 7.52 -7.38
C TYR A 287 19.91 8.95 -7.92
N GLU A 288 19.63 9.92 -7.07
CA GLU A 288 19.63 11.34 -7.48
C GLU A 288 20.97 11.79 -8.03
N SER A 289 22.08 11.23 -7.53
CA SER A 289 23.43 11.49 -8.04
C SER A 289 23.62 11.15 -9.53
N GLU A 290 22.74 10.31 -10.10
CA GLU A 290 22.75 9.93 -11.51
C GLU A 290 21.66 10.68 -12.30
N THR A 291 20.45 10.77 -11.76
CA THR A 291 19.27 11.28 -12.48
C THR A 291 19.30 12.78 -12.70
N TYR A 292 19.94 13.57 -11.82
CA TYR A 292 19.96 15.03 -11.92
C TYR A 292 20.61 15.53 -13.20
N LEU A 293 21.65 14.85 -13.73
CA LEU A 293 22.31 15.20 -14.98
C LEU A 293 21.40 15.06 -16.19
N VAL A 294 20.55 14.02 -16.19
CA VAL A 294 19.56 13.79 -17.25
C VAL A 294 18.53 14.90 -17.22
N GLY A 295 18.03 15.26 -16.02
CA GLY A 295 17.07 16.34 -15.84
C GLY A 295 17.61 17.68 -16.32
N LYS A 296 18.84 18.01 -15.94
CA LYS A 296 19.49 19.26 -16.36
C LYS A 296 19.59 19.36 -17.89
N ARG A 297 19.99 18.29 -18.57
CA ARG A 297 20.01 18.25 -20.04
C ARG A 297 18.62 18.47 -20.64
N LYS A 298 17.57 17.81 -20.10
CA LYS A 298 16.20 17.99 -20.58
C LYS A 298 15.66 19.41 -20.39
N VAL A 299 16.01 20.05 -19.28
CA VAL A 299 15.65 21.46 -19.05
C VAL A 299 16.39 22.38 -20.02
N MET A 300 17.67 22.14 -20.30
CA MET A 300 18.42 22.94 -21.28
C MET A 300 17.88 22.73 -22.71
N ASP A 301 17.56 21.49 -23.11
CA ASP A 301 16.87 21.23 -24.40
C ASP A 301 15.54 22.01 -24.48
N GLY A 302 14.78 22.06 -23.37
CA GLY A 302 13.54 22.84 -23.30
C GLY A 302 13.77 24.34 -23.42
N LEU A 303 14.85 24.86 -22.85
CA LEU A 303 15.24 26.26 -22.98
C LEU A 303 15.60 26.61 -24.44
N GLU A 304 16.40 25.76 -25.11
CA GLU A 304 16.77 25.95 -26.52
C GLU A 304 15.54 25.91 -27.47
N ARG A 305 14.54 25.11 -27.12
CA ARG A 305 13.26 25.01 -27.86
C ARG A 305 12.28 26.15 -27.52
N GLY A 306 12.62 27.08 -26.61
CA GLY A 306 11.76 28.18 -26.18
C GLY A 306 10.58 27.77 -25.30
N LEU A 307 10.61 26.58 -24.69
CA LEU A 307 9.60 26.10 -23.75
C LEU A 307 9.80 26.69 -22.33
N PHE A 308 11.04 27.05 -22.03
CA PHE A 308 11.47 27.67 -20.79
C PHE A 308 12.19 28.98 -21.09
N PHE A 309 12.40 29.82 -20.09
CA PHE A 309 13.08 31.10 -20.25
C PHE A 309 14.16 31.31 -19.19
N LYS A 310 15.12 32.17 -19.51
CA LYS A 310 16.24 32.51 -18.65
C LYS A 310 16.04 33.90 -18.08
N LYS A 311 16.26 34.08 -16.78
CA LYS A 311 16.27 35.41 -16.11
C LYS A 311 17.67 36.03 -16.15
N GLU A 312 17.76 37.31 -15.79
CA GLU A 312 19.01 38.08 -15.79
C GLU A 312 20.09 37.47 -14.88
N ASP A 313 19.69 36.86 -13.77
CA ASP A 313 20.58 36.14 -12.85
C ASP A 313 21.11 34.79 -13.39
N GLY A 314 20.73 34.44 -14.60
CA GLY A 314 21.13 33.18 -15.24
C GLY A 314 20.24 31.98 -14.89
N SER A 315 19.27 32.12 -14.01
CA SER A 315 18.35 31.03 -13.65
C SER A 315 17.37 30.69 -14.77
N VAL A 316 16.96 29.42 -14.86
CA VAL A 316 16.02 28.91 -15.86
C VAL A 316 14.67 28.62 -15.21
N TRP A 317 13.61 29.12 -15.82
CA TRP A 317 12.25 29.06 -15.31
C TRP A 317 11.25 28.55 -16.34
N ALA A 318 10.19 27.90 -15.86
CA ALA A 318 8.98 27.60 -16.63
C ALA A 318 7.86 28.55 -16.23
N ASP A 319 7.17 29.12 -17.24
CA ASP A 319 5.97 29.91 -16.99
C ASP A 319 4.73 29.00 -17.12
N LEU A 320 4.01 28.83 -16.01
CA LEU A 320 2.80 28.00 -15.89
C LEU A 320 1.56 28.85 -15.58
N THR A 321 1.64 30.19 -15.79
CA THR A 321 0.55 31.11 -15.45
C THR A 321 -0.70 30.89 -16.30
N GLN A 322 -0.55 30.40 -17.53
CA GLN A 322 -1.69 30.03 -18.39
C GLN A 322 -2.48 28.83 -17.87
N GLU A 323 -1.85 27.95 -17.11
CA GLU A 323 -2.47 26.81 -16.42
C GLU A 323 -2.95 27.15 -15.01
N GLY A 324 -2.89 28.43 -14.64
CA GLY A 324 -3.31 28.92 -13.32
C GLY A 324 -2.32 28.60 -12.20
N LEU A 325 -1.06 28.33 -12.53
CA LEU A 325 0.02 28.06 -11.59
C LEU A 325 1.08 29.17 -11.63
N ASP A 326 2.03 29.12 -10.68
CA ASP A 326 3.13 30.08 -10.63
C ASP A 326 4.25 29.75 -11.64
N GLN A 327 5.14 30.72 -11.86
CA GLN A 327 6.43 30.46 -12.52
C GLN A 327 7.26 29.51 -11.64
N LYS A 328 7.91 28.51 -12.26
CA LYS A 328 8.71 27.50 -11.58
C LYS A 328 10.18 27.58 -11.94
N LEU A 329 11.02 27.71 -10.90
CA LEU A 329 12.46 27.59 -11.02
C LEU A 329 12.83 26.15 -11.38
N LEU A 330 13.66 25.98 -12.41
CA LEU A 330 14.20 24.69 -12.86
C LEU A 330 15.70 24.58 -12.61
N ILE A 331 16.47 25.63 -12.93
CA ILE A 331 17.92 25.69 -12.68
C ILE A 331 18.23 27.03 -12.01
N ARG A 332 19.01 27.02 -10.93
CA ARG A 332 19.43 28.25 -10.24
C ARG A 332 20.45 29.01 -11.07
N GLY A 333 20.69 30.29 -10.74
CA GLY A 333 21.65 31.15 -11.41
C GLY A 333 23.08 30.64 -11.37
N ASP A 334 23.47 29.88 -10.35
CA ASP A 334 24.76 29.20 -10.23
C ASP A 334 24.84 27.90 -11.05
N GLY A 335 23.78 27.55 -11.77
CA GLY A 335 23.69 26.36 -12.62
C GLY A 335 23.31 25.07 -11.86
N THR A 336 23.00 25.14 -10.56
CA THR A 336 22.59 23.96 -9.79
C THR A 336 21.12 23.61 -10.05
N SER A 337 20.81 22.29 -10.04
CA SER A 337 19.46 21.76 -10.25
C SER A 337 18.61 21.91 -8.97
N VAL A 338 17.29 22.04 -9.17
CA VAL A 338 16.29 21.93 -8.10
C VAL A 338 15.61 20.56 -8.17
N TYR A 339 14.79 20.20 -7.16
CA TYR A 339 14.06 18.92 -7.10
C TYR A 339 13.25 18.63 -8.37
N MET A 340 12.53 19.64 -8.90
CA MET A 340 11.75 19.49 -10.13
C MET A 340 12.59 19.00 -11.31
N THR A 341 13.81 19.50 -11.47
CA THR A 341 14.72 19.08 -12.52
C THR A 341 15.18 17.64 -12.32
N GLN A 342 15.42 17.24 -11.08
CA GLN A 342 15.80 15.87 -10.74
C GLN A 342 14.67 14.90 -11.10
N ASP A 343 13.42 15.25 -10.79
CA ASP A 343 12.25 14.43 -11.08
C ASP A 343 11.98 14.30 -12.58
N ILE A 344 12.19 15.35 -13.37
CA ILE A 344 12.18 15.29 -14.84
C ILE A 344 13.20 14.27 -15.33
N GLY A 345 14.41 14.29 -14.77
CA GLY A 345 15.48 13.35 -15.12
C GLY A 345 15.11 11.91 -14.75
N THR A 346 14.64 11.70 -13.55
CA THR A 346 14.24 10.37 -13.05
C THR A 346 13.10 9.78 -13.87
N ALA A 347 12.05 10.57 -14.14
CA ALA A 347 10.95 10.13 -15.00
C ALA A 347 11.42 9.77 -16.41
N THR A 348 12.29 10.60 -17.01
CA THR A 348 12.85 10.34 -18.33
C THR A 348 13.64 9.02 -18.38
N MET A 349 14.48 8.75 -17.37
CA MET A 349 15.25 7.51 -17.30
C MET A 349 14.35 6.28 -17.18
N ARG A 350 13.32 6.33 -16.32
CA ARG A 350 12.38 5.22 -16.10
C ARG A 350 11.66 4.80 -17.37
N PHE A 351 11.11 5.76 -18.10
CA PHE A 351 10.44 5.49 -19.38
C PHE A 351 11.41 5.10 -20.51
N SER A 352 12.69 5.37 -20.36
CA SER A 352 13.74 4.84 -21.25
C SER A 352 14.11 3.41 -20.89
N ASP A 353 14.15 3.06 -19.62
CA ASP A 353 14.56 1.74 -19.13
C ASP A 353 13.45 0.69 -19.29
N TYR A 354 12.18 1.11 -19.20
CA TYR A 354 11.02 0.22 -19.20
C TYR A 354 9.89 0.75 -20.08
N PRO A 355 9.17 -0.14 -20.82
CA PRO A 355 7.96 0.22 -21.54
C PRO A 355 6.78 0.37 -20.59
N ILE A 356 6.75 1.47 -19.83
CA ILE A 356 5.78 1.72 -18.77
C ILE A 356 4.45 2.14 -19.36
N ASP A 357 3.37 1.41 -19.04
CA ASP A 357 2.01 1.80 -19.34
C ASP A 357 1.42 2.72 -18.26
N LYS A 358 1.82 2.53 -17.01
CA LYS A 358 1.37 3.33 -15.87
C LYS A 358 2.48 3.56 -14.85
N MET A 359 2.83 4.82 -14.63
CA MET A 359 3.77 5.24 -13.57
C MET A 359 3.01 5.74 -12.35
N ILE A 360 3.25 5.13 -11.19
CA ILE A 360 2.58 5.45 -9.92
C ILE A 360 3.63 5.89 -8.90
N TYR A 361 3.46 7.11 -8.39
CA TYR A 361 4.29 7.69 -7.33
C TYR A 361 3.54 7.62 -5.99
N VAL A 362 4.05 6.85 -5.04
CA VAL A 362 3.50 6.76 -3.68
C VAL A 362 4.14 7.82 -2.81
N VAL A 363 3.51 8.99 -2.72
CA VAL A 363 4.09 10.18 -2.06
C VAL A 363 3.02 10.89 -1.23
N GLY A 364 3.44 11.54 -0.14
CA GLY A 364 2.53 12.28 0.75
C GLY A 364 1.77 13.40 0.05
N ASN A 365 0.59 13.73 0.55
CA ASN A 365 -0.32 14.73 -0.01
C ASN A 365 0.27 16.16 -0.02
N GLU A 366 1.32 16.42 0.73
CA GLU A 366 2.06 17.68 0.72
C GLU A 366 2.69 17.96 -0.65
N GLN A 367 2.88 16.92 -1.49
CA GLN A 367 3.50 17.02 -2.81
C GLN A 367 2.48 17.08 -3.97
N ASN A 368 1.18 17.21 -3.70
CA ASN A 368 0.15 17.29 -4.75
C ASN A 368 0.46 18.33 -5.82
N TYR A 369 0.82 19.54 -5.40
CA TYR A 369 1.18 20.62 -6.29
C TYR A 369 2.44 20.33 -7.12
N HIS A 370 3.44 19.69 -6.49
CA HIS A 370 4.69 19.30 -7.16
C HIS A 370 4.44 18.33 -8.32
N PHE A 371 3.62 17.29 -8.10
CA PHE A 371 3.30 16.32 -9.15
C PHE A 371 2.42 16.90 -10.26
N GLN A 372 1.54 17.85 -9.94
CA GLN A 372 0.79 18.60 -10.96
C GLN A 372 1.76 19.38 -11.87
N VAL A 373 2.72 20.07 -11.31
CA VAL A 373 3.75 20.82 -12.05
C VAL A 373 4.62 19.86 -12.88
N LEU A 374 5.08 18.74 -12.29
CA LEU A 374 5.90 17.74 -12.98
C LEU A 374 5.20 17.21 -14.23
N SER A 375 3.94 16.83 -14.09
CA SER A 375 3.11 16.32 -15.20
C SER A 375 3.03 17.33 -16.35
N LEU A 376 2.78 18.62 -16.05
CA LEU A 376 2.71 19.67 -17.07
C LEU A 376 4.05 19.91 -17.76
N LEU A 377 5.15 19.91 -17.01
CA LEU A 377 6.49 20.12 -17.58
C LEU A 377 6.93 18.97 -18.49
N LEU A 378 6.61 17.73 -18.13
CA LEU A 378 6.88 16.56 -18.96
C LEU A 378 6.06 16.58 -20.25
N ASP A 379 4.78 16.96 -20.19
CA ASP A 379 3.94 17.15 -21.38
C ASP A 379 4.49 18.26 -22.30
N ARG A 380 4.90 19.41 -21.76
CA ARG A 380 5.54 20.49 -22.52
C ARG A 380 6.84 20.08 -23.17
N LEU A 381 7.64 19.24 -22.51
CA LEU A 381 8.86 18.67 -23.07
C LEU A 381 8.57 17.67 -24.21
N GLY A 382 7.30 17.30 -24.43
CA GLY A 382 6.85 16.46 -25.52
C GLY A 382 6.76 14.98 -25.15
N PHE A 383 6.78 14.65 -23.85
CA PHE A 383 6.55 13.29 -23.40
C PHE A 383 5.06 12.98 -23.38
N LYS A 384 4.58 12.11 -24.28
CA LYS A 384 3.15 11.75 -24.41
C LYS A 384 2.57 11.16 -23.12
N TRP A 385 3.39 10.50 -22.32
CA TRP A 385 3.03 9.92 -21.03
C TRP A 385 3.06 10.95 -19.85
N GLY A 386 3.46 12.19 -20.09
CA GLY A 386 3.60 13.19 -19.04
C GLY A 386 2.32 13.44 -18.25
N LYS A 387 1.15 13.39 -18.91
CA LYS A 387 -0.18 13.57 -18.28
C LYS A 387 -0.74 12.30 -17.61
N ASP A 388 -0.16 11.14 -17.87
CA ASP A 388 -0.67 9.85 -17.40
C ASP A 388 0.01 9.38 -16.09
N LEU A 389 0.81 10.24 -15.48
CA LEU A 389 1.43 9.99 -14.18
C LEU A 389 0.36 9.94 -13.09
N VAL A 390 0.43 8.92 -12.24
CA VAL A 390 -0.47 8.76 -11.09
C VAL A 390 0.27 9.15 -9.82
N HIS A 391 -0.17 10.20 -9.17
CA HIS A 391 0.23 10.49 -7.80
C HIS A 391 -0.72 9.77 -6.83
N PHE A 392 -0.26 8.63 -6.29
CA PHE A 392 -0.93 7.98 -5.17
C PHE A 392 -0.65 8.78 -3.91
N SER A 393 -1.50 9.80 -3.71
CA SER A 393 -1.38 10.76 -2.61
C SER A 393 -1.91 10.16 -1.31
N TYR A 394 -1.10 10.15 -0.25
CA TYR A 394 -1.52 9.63 1.05
C TYR A 394 -1.37 10.67 2.17
N GLY A 395 -2.22 10.53 3.21
CA GLY A 395 -2.22 11.40 4.39
C GLY A 395 -1.08 11.08 5.36
N MET A 396 -0.81 12.00 6.27
CA MET A 396 0.28 11.88 7.25
C MET A 396 -0.05 10.87 8.35
N VAL A 397 1.00 10.25 8.90
CA VAL A 397 0.92 9.47 10.14
C VAL A 397 1.43 10.31 11.30
N ASN A 398 0.63 10.40 12.37
CA ASN A 398 0.94 11.14 13.58
C ASN A 398 1.00 10.18 14.77
N LEU A 399 1.70 10.60 15.82
CA LEU A 399 1.68 9.94 17.12
C LEU A 399 0.62 10.57 18.03
N PRO A 400 0.14 9.85 19.07
CA PRO A 400 -0.78 10.41 20.07
C PRO A 400 -0.26 11.71 20.72
N ASN A 401 1.05 11.88 20.80
CA ASN A 401 1.72 13.03 21.42
C ASN A 401 2.01 14.18 20.45
N GLY A 402 1.52 14.11 19.19
CA GLY A 402 1.66 15.17 18.18
C GLY A 402 2.34 14.74 16.88
N LYS A 403 2.67 15.73 16.00
CA LYS A 403 3.33 15.48 14.72
C LYS A 403 4.78 15.05 14.91
N MET A 404 5.25 14.13 14.09
CA MET A 404 6.66 13.79 13.99
C MET A 404 7.46 14.98 13.46
N LYS A 405 8.39 15.52 14.26
CA LYS A 405 9.31 16.58 13.84
C LYS A 405 10.71 16.02 13.66
N SER A 406 11.21 16.04 12.45
CA SER A 406 12.53 15.49 12.10
C SER A 406 13.72 16.30 12.65
N ARG A 407 13.52 17.52 13.17
CA ARG A 407 14.59 18.44 13.62
C ARG A 407 14.86 18.43 15.14
N GLU A 408 14.07 17.72 15.93
CA GLU A 408 14.14 17.74 17.42
C GLU A 408 14.37 16.36 18.05
N GLY A 409 14.77 15.34 17.28
CA GLY A 409 15.01 13.98 17.81
C GLY A 409 13.76 13.22 18.27
N THR A 410 12.57 13.68 17.87
CA THR A 410 11.27 13.08 18.25
C THR A 410 10.62 12.27 17.12
N VAL A 411 11.41 11.81 16.15
CA VAL A 411 10.93 10.96 15.06
C VAL A 411 11.00 9.51 15.53
N VAL A 412 9.89 8.77 15.39
CA VAL A 412 9.90 7.33 15.67
C VAL A 412 10.71 6.62 14.60
N ASP A 413 11.84 6.10 15.00
CA ASP A 413 12.74 5.30 14.18
C ASP A 413 12.05 4.00 13.72
N ALA A 414 12.28 3.59 12.48
CA ALA A 414 11.62 2.41 11.91
C ALA A 414 12.08 1.12 12.58
N ASP A 415 13.38 0.99 12.87
CA ASP A 415 13.94 -0.22 13.47
C ASP A 415 13.52 -0.36 14.95
N GLU A 416 13.49 0.76 15.69
CA GLU A 416 12.98 0.79 17.07
C GLU A 416 11.49 0.41 17.10
N LEU A 417 10.70 0.92 16.17
CA LEU A 417 9.28 0.59 16.06
C LEU A 417 9.07 -0.90 15.76
N ILE A 418 9.81 -1.45 14.81
CA ILE A 418 9.75 -2.89 14.47
C ILE A 418 10.12 -3.73 15.69
N ALA A 419 11.22 -3.41 16.37
CA ALA A 419 11.68 -4.12 17.56
C ALA A 419 10.65 -4.05 18.70
N GLN A 420 10.06 -2.88 18.92
CA GLN A 420 8.99 -2.69 19.92
C GLN A 420 7.79 -3.58 19.60
N MET A 421 7.29 -3.56 18.36
CA MET A 421 6.12 -4.35 17.96
C MET A 421 6.35 -5.86 18.12
N ILE A 422 7.54 -6.34 17.81
CA ILE A 422 7.93 -7.75 18.00
C ILE A 422 7.99 -8.08 19.49
N GLY A 423 8.59 -7.20 20.31
CA GLY A 423 8.68 -7.36 21.76
C GLY A 423 7.31 -7.39 22.44
N ASP A 424 6.42 -6.48 22.04
CA ASP A 424 5.04 -6.42 22.56
C ASP A 424 4.25 -7.69 22.18
N ALA A 425 4.39 -8.17 20.93
CA ALA A 425 3.77 -9.42 20.49
C ALA A 425 4.29 -10.62 21.29
N ARG A 426 5.59 -10.67 21.58
CA ARG A 426 6.19 -11.72 22.41
C ARG A 426 5.61 -11.71 23.82
N LYS A 427 5.57 -10.54 24.47
CA LYS A 427 5.04 -10.36 25.82
C LYS A 427 3.58 -10.82 25.91
N VAL A 428 2.73 -10.40 24.99
CA VAL A 428 1.31 -10.81 24.96
C VAL A 428 1.16 -12.32 24.76
N GLY A 429 1.98 -12.93 23.90
CA GLY A 429 2.00 -14.39 23.70
C GLY A 429 2.37 -15.14 24.99
N ASP A 430 3.40 -14.71 25.70
CA ASP A 430 3.86 -15.31 26.95
C ASP A 430 2.82 -15.14 28.08
N GLU A 431 2.19 -13.96 28.20
CA GLU A 431 1.12 -13.68 29.19
C GLU A 431 -0.13 -14.56 28.98
N GLN A 432 -0.45 -14.91 27.74
CA GLN A 432 -1.58 -15.78 27.40
C GLN A 432 -1.23 -17.27 27.53
N GLY A 433 -0.01 -17.62 27.91
CA GLY A 433 0.45 -19.02 28.00
C GLY A 433 0.49 -19.74 26.66
N LYS A 434 0.46 -19.00 25.55
CA LYS A 434 0.54 -19.53 24.20
C LYS A 434 1.97 -19.93 23.86
N GLY A 435 2.12 -21.04 23.17
CA GLY A 435 3.44 -21.51 22.75
C GLY A 435 4.20 -22.36 23.76
N ALA A 436 3.55 -22.90 24.81
CA ALA A 436 4.20 -23.81 25.77
C ALA A 436 4.84 -25.04 25.11
N GLU A 437 4.29 -25.48 23.96
CA GLU A 437 4.80 -26.62 23.16
C GLU A 437 5.79 -26.18 22.06
N MET A 438 6.08 -24.87 21.93
CA MET A 438 6.97 -24.33 20.90
C MET A 438 8.40 -24.18 21.42
N THR A 439 9.36 -24.37 20.52
CA THR A 439 10.76 -24.01 20.79
C THR A 439 10.91 -22.49 20.92
N GLU A 440 12.04 -22.05 21.48
CA GLU A 440 12.31 -20.60 21.59
C GLU A 440 12.38 -19.93 20.23
N GLU A 441 12.97 -20.58 19.23
CA GLU A 441 13.05 -20.08 17.85
C GLU A 441 11.66 -19.94 17.23
N GLU A 442 10.77 -20.93 17.41
CA GLU A 442 9.38 -20.87 16.94
C GLU A 442 8.62 -19.71 17.58
N ARG A 443 8.76 -19.53 18.91
CA ARG A 443 8.13 -18.41 19.63
C ARG A 443 8.62 -17.07 19.14
N GLN A 444 9.92 -16.94 18.90
CA GLN A 444 10.50 -15.72 18.35
C GLN A 444 9.98 -15.43 16.93
N ASN A 445 9.89 -16.43 16.07
CA ASN A 445 9.35 -16.28 14.74
C ASN A 445 7.85 -15.92 14.75
N VAL A 446 7.05 -16.55 15.62
CA VAL A 446 5.63 -16.18 15.79
C VAL A 446 5.50 -14.74 16.28
N ALA A 447 6.30 -14.31 17.26
CA ALA A 447 6.30 -12.94 17.73
C ALA A 447 6.65 -11.95 16.61
N ARG A 448 7.62 -12.26 15.76
CA ARG A 448 7.95 -11.48 14.56
C ARG A 448 6.76 -11.37 13.60
N ILE A 449 6.14 -12.48 13.24
CA ILE A 449 5.00 -12.53 12.32
C ILE A 449 3.81 -11.73 12.88
N VAL A 450 3.51 -11.88 14.17
CA VAL A 450 2.38 -11.21 14.83
C VAL A 450 2.66 -9.72 15.01
N GLY A 451 3.85 -9.34 15.48
CA GLY A 451 4.23 -7.94 15.67
C GLY A 451 4.24 -7.15 14.37
N LEU A 452 4.85 -7.71 13.32
CA LEU A 452 4.83 -7.10 11.99
C LEU A 452 3.41 -7.09 11.39
N GLY A 453 2.64 -8.15 11.58
CA GLY A 453 1.25 -8.23 11.15
C GLY A 453 0.38 -7.15 11.80
N ALA A 454 0.56 -6.90 13.09
CA ALA A 454 -0.11 -5.84 13.83
C ALA A 454 0.23 -4.45 13.25
N LEU A 455 1.52 -4.16 13.07
CA LEU A 455 2.01 -2.89 12.50
C LEU A 455 1.45 -2.65 11.09
N LYS A 456 1.65 -3.61 10.20
CA LYS A 456 1.27 -3.50 8.79
C LYS A 456 -0.24 -3.35 8.62
N TYR A 457 -1.01 -4.19 9.29
CA TYR A 457 -2.46 -4.15 9.22
C TYR A 457 -3.03 -2.84 9.76
N PHE A 458 -2.51 -2.35 10.90
CA PHE A 458 -2.97 -1.09 11.49
C PHE A 458 -2.78 0.10 10.53
N ILE A 459 -1.66 0.13 9.82
CA ILE A 459 -1.36 1.17 8.84
C ILE A 459 -2.23 1.03 7.59
N LEU A 460 -2.42 -0.19 7.08
CA LEU A 460 -3.08 -0.44 5.79
C LEU A 460 -4.61 -0.47 5.88
N LYS A 461 -5.21 -0.72 7.06
CA LYS A 461 -6.68 -0.73 7.23
C LYS A 461 -7.32 0.64 7.10
N VAL A 462 -6.56 1.71 7.22
CA VAL A 462 -7.05 3.09 7.07
C VAL A 462 -6.92 3.52 5.61
N ASP A 463 -7.98 4.13 5.06
CA ASP A 463 -7.90 4.71 3.70
C ASP A 463 -6.65 5.59 3.58
N ALA A 464 -5.82 5.32 2.58
CA ALA A 464 -4.52 5.95 2.43
C ALA A 464 -4.59 7.48 2.42
N ARG A 465 -5.65 8.06 1.85
CA ARG A 465 -5.84 9.53 1.73
C ARG A 465 -6.07 10.23 3.08
N LYS A 466 -6.44 9.46 4.12
CA LYS A 466 -6.69 10.00 5.46
C LYS A 466 -5.41 10.10 6.28
N ASN A 467 -5.31 11.15 7.08
CA ASN A 467 -4.33 11.18 8.17
C ASN A 467 -4.69 10.11 9.20
N MET A 468 -3.68 9.57 9.87
CA MET A 468 -3.89 8.57 10.91
C MET A 468 -3.05 8.84 12.15
N LEU A 469 -3.55 8.35 13.29
CA LEU A 469 -2.78 8.22 14.53
C LEU A 469 -2.31 6.78 14.63
N PHE A 470 -1.02 6.58 14.82
CA PHE A 470 -0.46 5.26 15.08
C PHE A 470 -0.39 5.02 16.59
N ASN A 471 -1.05 3.97 17.06
CA ASN A 471 -1.04 3.52 18.46
C ASN A 471 -0.60 2.04 18.52
N PRO A 472 0.62 1.75 19.00
CA PRO A 472 1.13 0.38 19.10
C PRO A 472 0.23 -0.54 19.93
N ALA A 473 -0.26 -0.07 21.08
CA ALA A 473 -1.08 -0.88 21.97
C ALA A 473 -2.42 -1.32 21.35
N GLU A 474 -3.07 -0.44 20.59
CA GLU A 474 -4.30 -0.78 19.88
C GLU A 474 -4.07 -1.72 18.71
N SER A 475 -2.89 -1.68 18.10
CA SER A 475 -2.58 -2.49 16.91
C SER A 475 -2.41 -3.97 17.21
N ILE A 476 -2.02 -4.32 18.44
CA ILE A 476 -1.69 -5.69 18.86
C ILE A 476 -2.87 -6.43 19.53
N ASP A 477 -4.04 -5.80 19.63
CA ASP A 477 -5.24 -6.41 20.22
C ASP A 477 -5.72 -7.63 19.41
N PHE A 478 -6.04 -8.72 20.11
CA PHE A 478 -6.56 -9.96 19.51
C PHE A 478 -8.08 -10.00 19.34
N ASN A 479 -8.81 -8.98 19.82
CA ASN A 479 -10.28 -8.96 19.82
C ASN A 479 -10.88 -7.89 18.90
N GLY A 480 -10.04 -7.04 18.29
CA GLY A 480 -10.47 -5.93 17.47
C GLY A 480 -10.27 -6.12 15.96
N ASN A 481 -10.46 -5.05 15.20
CA ASN A 481 -10.11 -5.00 13.78
C ASN A 481 -8.58 -4.83 13.64
N THR A 482 -7.85 -5.94 13.81
CA THR A 482 -6.39 -5.98 13.90
C THR A 482 -5.79 -7.16 13.11
N GLY A 483 -4.52 -7.04 12.76
CA GLY A 483 -3.77 -8.14 12.13
C GLY A 483 -3.76 -9.41 12.99
N PRO A 484 -3.43 -9.32 14.30
CA PRO A 484 -3.42 -10.48 15.20
C PRO A 484 -4.75 -11.22 15.30
N PHE A 485 -5.90 -10.54 15.23
CA PHE A 485 -7.21 -11.17 15.20
C PHE A 485 -7.38 -12.10 13.97
N ILE A 486 -6.97 -11.63 12.80
CA ILE A 486 -7.04 -12.40 11.55
C ILE A 486 -6.03 -13.55 11.57
N GLN A 487 -4.80 -13.28 11.99
CA GLN A 487 -3.71 -14.26 12.11
C GLN A 487 -4.08 -15.38 13.09
N TYR A 488 -4.70 -15.04 14.22
CA TYR A 488 -5.16 -16.03 15.20
C TYR A 488 -6.25 -16.94 14.62
N THR A 489 -7.19 -16.40 13.86
CA THR A 489 -8.23 -17.21 13.21
C THR A 489 -7.63 -18.14 12.16
N TYR A 490 -6.68 -17.67 11.36
CA TYR A 490 -5.94 -18.52 10.44
C TYR A 490 -5.23 -19.67 11.17
N ALA A 491 -4.45 -19.39 12.19
CA ALA A 491 -3.74 -20.39 12.98
C ALA A 491 -4.70 -21.41 13.63
N ARG A 492 -5.88 -20.95 14.10
CA ARG A 492 -6.96 -21.81 14.61
C ARG A 492 -7.44 -22.79 13.54
N ILE A 493 -7.74 -22.31 12.33
CA ILE A 493 -8.15 -23.17 11.21
C ILE A 493 -7.05 -24.20 10.90
N ARG A 494 -5.79 -23.77 10.82
CA ARG A 494 -4.66 -24.67 10.59
C ARG A 494 -4.53 -25.74 11.69
N SER A 495 -4.83 -25.40 12.94
CA SER A 495 -4.88 -26.35 14.05
C SER A 495 -6.00 -27.37 13.89
N ILE A 496 -7.21 -26.94 13.47
CA ILE A 496 -8.34 -27.84 13.16
C ILE A 496 -7.94 -28.81 12.05
N MET A 497 -7.35 -28.31 10.98
CA MET A 497 -6.93 -29.13 9.83
C MET A 497 -5.89 -30.20 10.21
N ARG A 498 -4.93 -29.87 11.09
CA ARG A 498 -3.95 -30.84 11.59
C ARG A 498 -4.57 -31.96 12.44
N LYS A 499 -5.68 -31.67 13.14
CA LYS A 499 -6.41 -32.64 13.98
C LYS A 499 -7.39 -33.47 13.17
N ALA A 500 -7.86 -32.99 12.04
CA ALA A 500 -8.83 -33.66 11.17
C ALA A 500 -8.13 -34.66 10.22
N THR A 501 -7.50 -35.70 10.78
CA THR A 501 -6.83 -36.75 9.99
C THR A 501 -7.84 -37.73 9.37
N GLY A 502 -7.67 -38.07 8.09
CA GLY A 502 -8.50 -39.06 7.40
C GLY A 502 -9.89 -38.56 6.98
N VAL A 503 -10.15 -37.27 7.00
CA VAL A 503 -11.40 -36.67 6.50
C VAL A 503 -11.46 -36.81 4.98
N ALA A 504 -12.59 -37.28 4.46
CA ALA A 504 -12.81 -37.38 3.02
C ALA A 504 -12.86 -36.01 2.37
N ASP A 505 -12.22 -35.85 1.22
CA ASP A 505 -12.23 -34.61 0.43
C ASP A 505 -13.42 -34.66 -0.56
N SER A 506 -14.64 -34.70 -0.03
CA SER A 506 -15.88 -34.83 -0.80
C SER A 506 -16.95 -33.89 -0.29
N LEU A 507 -17.57 -33.17 -1.21
CA LEU A 507 -18.67 -32.25 -0.93
C LEU A 507 -20.06 -32.83 -1.20
N GLY A 508 -20.14 -34.09 -1.76
CA GLY A 508 -21.40 -34.66 -2.23
C GLY A 508 -22.37 -35.02 -1.10
N GLY A 509 -23.67 -34.77 -1.34
CA GLY A 509 -24.76 -35.21 -0.47
C GLY A 509 -25.03 -34.35 0.76
N TYR A 510 -24.31 -33.22 0.97
CA TYR A 510 -24.52 -32.30 2.07
C TYR A 510 -25.36 -31.11 1.64
N ARG A 511 -26.29 -30.69 2.48
CA ARG A 511 -27.05 -29.41 2.32
C ARG A 511 -26.52 -28.38 3.28
N PRO A 512 -25.81 -27.33 2.80
CA PRO A 512 -25.28 -26.27 3.65
C PRO A 512 -26.38 -25.51 4.39
N ASN A 513 -26.12 -25.16 5.64
CA ASN A 513 -26.99 -24.25 6.41
C ASN A 513 -26.73 -22.78 6.05
N ASP A 514 -27.55 -21.87 6.57
CA ASP A 514 -27.49 -20.44 6.21
C ASP A 514 -26.13 -19.79 6.52
N LYS A 515 -25.47 -20.14 7.64
CA LYS A 515 -24.14 -19.59 7.96
C LYS A 515 -23.04 -20.14 7.06
N GLU A 516 -23.16 -21.39 6.65
CA GLU A 516 -22.24 -22.02 5.69
C GLU A 516 -22.40 -21.39 4.30
N VAL A 517 -23.64 -21.14 3.87
CA VAL A 517 -23.95 -20.42 2.63
C VAL A 517 -23.41 -18.99 2.69
N GLU A 518 -23.59 -18.29 3.80
CA GLU A 518 -23.05 -16.94 3.97
C GLU A 518 -21.52 -16.90 3.83
N LEU A 519 -20.81 -17.88 4.38
CA LEU A 519 -19.37 -18.01 4.20
C LEU A 519 -18.97 -18.26 2.75
N ILE A 520 -19.68 -19.15 2.02
CA ILE A 520 -19.41 -19.40 0.59
C ILE A 520 -19.62 -18.13 -0.23
N GLN A 521 -20.72 -17.41 0.02
CA GLN A 521 -20.97 -16.11 -0.61
C GLN A 521 -19.82 -15.12 -0.35
N LYS A 522 -19.38 -15.04 0.92
CA LYS A 522 -18.28 -14.15 1.30
C LYS A 522 -16.97 -14.53 0.64
N LEU A 523 -16.66 -15.80 0.52
CA LEU A 523 -15.49 -16.27 -0.24
C LEU A 523 -15.56 -15.84 -1.70
N GLY A 524 -16.72 -15.95 -2.35
CA GLY A 524 -16.93 -15.52 -3.74
C GLY A 524 -16.78 -14.01 -3.97
N GLU A 525 -16.97 -13.18 -2.94
CA GLU A 525 -16.77 -11.73 -3.00
C GLU A 525 -15.28 -11.33 -3.11
N TYR A 526 -14.34 -12.25 -2.86
CA TYR A 526 -12.90 -11.93 -2.85
C TYR A 526 -12.39 -11.40 -4.19
N GLU A 527 -12.81 -11.98 -5.30
CA GLU A 527 -12.44 -11.47 -6.63
C GLU A 527 -12.83 -10.00 -6.83
N VAL A 528 -14.03 -9.63 -6.34
CA VAL A 528 -14.53 -8.24 -6.44
C VAL A 528 -13.72 -7.33 -5.54
N ALA A 529 -13.39 -7.78 -4.33
CA ALA A 529 -12.55 -7.01 -3.40
C ALA A 529 -11.15 -6.74 -3.96
N VAL A 530 -10.51 -7.74 -4.59
CA VAL A 530 -9.20 -7.59 -5.24
C VAL A 530 -9.30 -6.63 -6.42
N ALA A 531 -10.33 -6.77 -7.27
CA ALA A 531 -10.54 -5.89 -8.42
C ALA A 531 -10.79 -4.42 -7.99
N ASP A 532 -11.59 -4.21 -6.95
CA ASP A 532 -11.88 -2.88 -6.43
C ASP A 532 -10.66 -2.24 -5.74
N ALA A 533 -9.90 -3.03 -5.00
CA ALA A 533 -8.64 -2.57 -4.40
C ALA A 533 -7.66 -2.08 -5.47
N GLY A 534 -7.52 -2.80 -6.59
CA GLY A 534 -6.65 -2.42 -7.70
C GLY A 534 -7.15 -1.20 -8.46
N ARG A 535 -8.46 -1.13 -8.73
CA ARG A 535 -9.07 0.00 -9.45
C ARG A 535 -8.96 1.32 -8.68
N ASN A 536 -9.14 1.26 -7.36
CA ASN A 536 -9.17 2.42 -6.47
C ASN A 536 -7.83 2.68 -5.78
N TYR A 537 -6.81 1.86 -6.05
CA TYR A 537 -5.51 1.90 -5.36
C TYR A 537 -5.67 1.89 -3.83
N ASN A 538 -6.54 1.01 -3.29
CA ASN A 538 -6.91 1.06 -1.88
C ASN A 538 -6.68 -0.27 -1.14
N PRO A 539 -5.53 -0.46 -0.49
CA PRO A 539 -5.25 -1.66 0.31
C PRO A 539 -6.25 -1.89 1.46
N ALA A 540 -6.88 -0.83 1.99
CA ALA A 540 -7.87 -0.96 3.06
C ALA A 540 -9.09 -1.80 2.65
N THR A 541 -9.40 -1.90 1.36
CA THR A 541 -10.44 -2.79 0.83
C THR A 541 -10.13 -4.25 1.17
N ILE A 542 -8.88 -4.68 0.99
CA ILE A 542 -8.43 -6.04 1.32
C ILE A 542 -8.43 -6.26 2.84
N CYS A 543 -7.95 -5.28 3.63
CA CYS A 543 -8.01 -5.36 5.09
C CYS A 543 -9.43 -5.59 5.60
N ASN A 544 -10.38 -4.79 5.14
CA ASN A 544 -11.79 -4.88 5.53
C ASN A 544 -12.40 -6.22 5.10
N TYR A 545 -12.10 -6.69 3.89
CA TYR A 545 -12.57 -7.97 3.41
C TYR A 545 -12.06 -9.13 4.30
N CYS A 546 -10.76 -9.20 4.60
CA CYS A 546 -10.18 -10.22 5.46
C CYS A 546 -10.79 -10.19 6.88
N TYR A 547 -11.01 -9.00 7.42
CA TYR A 547 -11.64 -8.84 8.73
C TYR A 547 -13.09 -9.37 8.76
N GLU A 548 -13.90 -8.99 7.76
CA GLU A 548 -15.29 -9.46 7.68
C GLU A 548 -15.39 -10.97 7.47
N LEU A 549 -14.55 -11.55 6.59
CA LEU A 549 -14.47 -12.99 6.42
C LEU A 549 -14.10 -13.70 7.73
N THR A 550 -13.14 -13.15 8.47
CA THR A 550 -12.71 -13.68 9.77
C THR A 550 -13.84 -13.63 10.80
N LYS A 551 -14.60 -12.55 10.87
CA LYS A 551 -15.78 -12.43 11.76
C LYS A 551 -16.84 -13.48 11.43
N LEU A 552 -17.18 -13.64 10.17
CA LEU A 552 -18.16 -14.61 9.73
C LEU A 552 -17.73 -16.03 10.08
N PHE A 553 -16.45 -16.36 9.83
CA PHE A 553 -15.93 -17.67 10.21
C PHE A 553 -15.96 -17.90 11.71
N ASN A 554 -15.57 -16.94 12.54
CA ASN A 554 -15.61 -17.08 13.99
C ASN A 554 -17.06 -17.23 14.51
N SER A 555 -18.05 -16.53 13.93
CA SER A 555 -19.47 -16.71 14.25
C SER A 555 -19.98 -18.10 13.85
N PHE A 556 -19.61 -18.59 12.66
CA PHE A 556 -19.92 -19.95 12.23
C PHE A 556 -19.30 -20.98 13.18
N TYR A 557 -18.00 -20.88 13.46
CA TYR A 557 -17.26 -21.84 14.30
C TYR A 557 -17.74 -21.88 15.75
N HIS A 558 -18.28 -20.77 16.25
CA HIS A 558 -18.91 -20.73 17.58
C HIS A 558 -20.18 -21.60 17.65
N ASP A 559 -20.99 -21.58 16.59
CA ASP A 559 -22.27 -22.28 16.58
C ASP A 559 -22.18 -23.70 16.04
N TYR A 560 -21.20 -23.98 15.16
CA TYR A 560 -21.05 -25.26 14.47
C TYR A 560 -19.63 -25.81 14.64
N SER A 561 -19.53 -26.94 15.35
CA SER A 561 -18.25 -27.64 15.45
C SER A 561 -17.86 -28.24 14.10
N ILE A 562 -16.56 -28.21 13.78
CA ILE A 562 -16.01 -28.90 12.61
C ILE A 562 -15.63 -30.33 12.99
N LEU A 563 -14.80 -30.53 14.03
CA LEU A 563 -14.28 -31.83 14.44
C LEU A 563 -15.33 -32.75 15.07
N SER A 564 -16.39 -32.18 15.64
CA SER A 564 -17.52 -32.90 16.25
C SER A 564 -18.80 -32.62 15.46
N ALA A 565 -18.71 -32.63 14.13
CA ALA A 565 -19.86 -32.46 13.26
C ALA A 565 -20.85 -33.61 13.42
N GLU A 566 -22.11 -33.33 13.15
CA GLU A 566 -23.25 -34.24 13.31
C GLU A 566 -23.25 -35.44 12.35
N SER A 567 -22.50 -35.36 11.24
CA SER A 567 -22.33 -36.45 10.27
C SER A 567 -20.96 -36.40 9.59
N ALA A 568 -20.57 -37.47 8.90
CA ALA A 568 -19.34 -37.53 8.13
C ALA A 568 -19.34 -36.54 6.94
N GLU A 569 -20.50 -36.34 6.33
CA GLU A 569 -20.70 -35.39 5.23
C GLU A 569 -20.57 -33.96 5.71
N ALA A 570 -21.14 -33.63 6.88
CA ALA A 570 -21.00 -32.32 7.51
C ALA A 570 -19.52 -32.03 7.89
N LEU A 571 -18.83 -33.05 8.44
CA LEU A 571 -17.40 -32.95 8.75
C LEU A 571 -16.58 -32.66 7.49
N ALA A 572 -16.77 -33.44 6.43
CA ALA A 572 -16.04 -33.30 5.17
C ALA A 572 -16.30 -31.90 4.53
N PHE A 573 -17.56 -31.50 4.48
CA PHE A 573 -17.94 -30.18 3.94
C PHE A 573 -17.32 -29.04 4.75
N ARG A 574 -17.47 -29.02 6.07
CA ARG A 574 -16.93 -27.96 6.95
C ARG A 574 -15.41 -27.91 6.95
N TYR A 575 -14.75 -29.07 6.77
CA TYR A 575 -13.31 -29.14 6.57
C TYR A 575 -12.87 -28.40 5.31
N VAL A 576 -13.52 -28.68 4.16
CA VAL A 576 -13.24 -28.00 2.89
C VAL A 576 -13.58 -26.50 2.98
N LEU A 577 -14.70 -26.14 3.59
CA LEU A 577 -15.09 -24.73 3.81
C LEU A 577 -14.03 -23.98 4.63
N ALA A 578 -13.60 -24.55 5.76
CA ALA A 578 -12.57 -23.94 6.61
C ALA A 578 -11.22 -23.81 5.90
N ARG A 579 -10.83 -24.84 5.11
CA ARG A 579 -9.63 -24.81 4.27
C ARG A 579 -9.64 -23.62 3.31
N ASN A 580 -10.78 -23.37 2.67
CA ASN A 580 -10.93 -22.27 1.73
C ASN A 580 -10.97 -20.90 2.44
N VAL A 581 -11.57 -20.80 3.62
CA VAL A 581 -11.46 -19.60 4.44
C VAL A 581 -10.01 -19.29 4.79
N ALA A 582 -9.23 -20.28 5.23
CA ALA A 582 -7.80 -20.09 5.51
C ALA A 582 -7.02 -19.68 4.26
N LYS A 583 -7.29 -20.32 3.11
CA LYS A 583 -6.65 -19.99 1.83
C LYS A 583 -6.91 -18.53 1.44
N VAL A 584 -8.14 -18.08 1.47
CA VAL A 584 -8.51 -16.71 1.07
C VAL A 584 -7.99 -15.67 2.07
N ILE A 585 -8.01 -15.97 3.38
CA ILE A 585 -7.35 -15.11 4.38
C ILE A 585 -5.87 -14.99 4.05
N LYS A 586 -5.17 -16.10 3.81
CA LYS A 586 -3.75 -16.09 3.48
C LYS A 586 -3.47 -15.26 2.22
N ASN A 587 -4.22 -15.48 1.14
CA ASN A 587 -4.06 -14.75 -0.12
C ASN A 587 -4.29 -13.24 0.11
N GLY A 588 -5.35 -12.85 0.82
CA GLY A 588 -5.61 -11.44 1.13
C GLY A 588 -4.52 -10.80 2.00
N MET A 589 -4.06 -11.49 3.03
CA MET A 589 -2.98 -11.00 3.89
C MET A 589 -1.64 -10.91 3.13
N ASP A 590 -1.39 -11.84 2.21
CA ASP A 590 -0.23 -11.79 1.31
C ASP A 590 -0.24 -10.54 0.42
N LEU A 591 -1.39 -10.11 -0.12
CA LEU A 591 -1.51 -8.85 -0.89
C LEU A 591 -1.14 -7.63 -0.05
N LEU A 592 -1.31 -7.71 1.27
CA LEU A 592 -0.91 -6.67 2.21
C LEU A 592 0.56 -6.80 2.66
N GLY A 593 1.28 -7.82 2.21
CA GLY A 593 2.63 -8.14 2.68
C GLY A 593 2.65 -8.61 4.13
N ILE A 594 1.57 -9.23 4.61
CA ILE A 594 1.42 -9.71 5.99
C ILE A 594 1.48 -11.24 6.01
N GLU A 595 2.46 -11.78 6.72
CA GLU A 595 2.56 -13.21 6.96
C GLU A 595 1.49 -13.70 7.95
N VAL A 596 1.05 -14.94 7.80
CA VAL A 596 0.13 -15.60 8.74
C VAL A 596 0.79 -16.85 9.31
N PRO A 597 0.78 -17.04 10.66
CA PRO A 597 1.50 -18.15 11.29
C PRO A 597 0.69 -19.45 11.24
N GLU A 598 1.36 -20.57 11.05
CA GLU A 598 0.74 -21.90 11.09
C GLU A 598 0.27 -22.31 12.50
N ARG A 599 0.91 -21.77 13.54
CA ARG A 599 0.61 -21.96 14.97
C ARG A 599 0.72 -20.64 15.70
N MET A 600 -0.07 -20.49 16.73
CA MET A 600 -0.07 -19.28 17.53
C MET A 600 -0.52 -19.55 18.97
#